data_934d0f003771bebe67597a8d7e9c4e8b
#
_entry.id   934d0f003771bebe67597a8d7e9c4e8b
#
_cell.length_a   1.000
_cell.length_b   1.000
_cell.length_c   1.000
_cell.angle_alpha   90.00
_cell.angle_beta   90.00
_cell.angle_gamma   90.00
#
_symmetry.space_group_name_H-M   'P 1'
#
loop_
_entity.id
_entity.type
_entity.pdbx_description
1 polymer ?
#
loop_
_entity_poly.entity_id
_entity_poly.type
_entity_poly.pdbx_seq_one_letter_code
_entity_poly.pdbx_strand_id
1 'polypeptide(L)'
;MLFSIGGLFSGVKPLMSIEKIDMSDTEWQSKLNEQEYYVLRKHGTERPGSSILNDEKREGIYQCAGCDLPLFSSEMKFDSGTGWPSFFDYLPKALAFKTDFKLVFPRKEYHCARCEGHHGHVFKDGPEPTGLRYCNNGIALKFIPN
;
A
#
# COMPACT_ATOMS: atom_id res chain seq x y z
N MET A 1 12.39 5.82 -29.34
CA MET A 1 12.30 6.09 -28.12
C MET A 1 12.27 5.93 -27.55
N LEU A 2 12.65 6.06 -28.00
CA LEU A 2 12.68 6.23 -26.83
C LEU A 2 12.73 6.12 -26.33
N PHE A 3 13.15 6.09 -26.82
CA PHE A 3 13.15 6.36 -25.71
C PHE A 3 13.19 6.20 -25.15
N SER A 4 13.67 5.78 -25.96
CA SER A 4 13.76 5.99 -24.86
C SER A 4 13.55 5.91 -24.31
N ILE A 5 13.83 5.87 -24.83
CA ILE A 5 13.63 6.14 -23.70
C ILE A 5 13.71 6.19 -23.09
N GLY A 6 14.33 6.18 -23.87
CA GLY A 6 14.36 6.55 -22.74
C GLY A 6 14.27 6.90 -22.33
N GLY A 7 14.82 7.08 -22.59
CA GLY A 7 14.67 7.63 -21.70
C GLY A 7 14.21 8.14 -21.57
N LEU A 8 13.89 8.23 -21.59
CA LEU A 8 13.29 8.77 -20.86
C LEU A 8 12.85 9.21 -20.16
N PHE A 9 12.69 8.80 -20.12
CA PHE A 9 12.50 9.70 -19.10
C PHE A 9 13.74 10.21 -18.57
N SER A 10 14.19 11.22 -19.09
CA SER A 10 15.47 11.70 -18.72
C SER A 10 15.52 11.95 -17.22
N GLY A 11 16.57 11.50 -16.57
CA GLY A 11 16.74 11.62 -15.14
C GLY A 11 15.99 10.61 -14.30
N VAL A 12 15.14 9.80 -14.91
CA VAL A 12 14.42 8.78 -14.17
C VAL A 12 15.28 7.54 -14.07
N LYS A 13 15.58 7.14 -12.85
CA LYS A 13 16.34 5.92 -12.63
C LYS A 13 15.46 4.71 -12.77
N PRO A 14 15.94 3.63 -13.37
CA PRO A 14 15.20 2.36 -13.29
C PRO A 14 15.04 1.99 -11.84
N LEU A 15 13.86 1.45 -11.49
CA LEU A 15 13.59 1.06 -10.12
C LEU A 15 14.19 -0.32 -9.87
N MET A 16 15.47 -0.36 -9.48
CA MET A 16 16.15 -1.60 -9.17
C MET A 16 15.81 -2.10 -7.78
N SER A 17 15.66 -1.17 -6.85
CA SER A 17 15.28 -1.47 -5.48
C SER A 17 14.74 -0.20 -4.85
N ILE A 18 14.02 -0.37 -3.76
CA ILE A 18 13.50 0.75 -2.98
C ILE A 18 14.45 0.99 -1.82
N GLU A 19 14.93 2.22 -1.72
CA GLU A 19 15.80 2.61 -0.60
C GLU A 19 14.99 2.63 0.69
N LYS A 20 15.47 1.95 1.72
CA LYS A 20 14.74 1.85 2.97
C LYS A 20 14.89 3.09 3.82
N ILE A 21 13.86 3.38 4.60
CA ILE A 21 13.86 4.44 5.61
C ILE A 21 13.94 3.77 6.97
N ASP A 22 14.89 4.20 7.79
CA ASP A 22 15.05 3.66 9.14
C ASP A 22 14.87 4.81 10.13
N MET A 23 13.67 4.85 10.74
CA MET A 23 13.32 5.83 11.75
C MET A 23 13.05 5.14 13.05
N SER A 24 13.40 5.79 14.17
CA SER A 24 13.11 5.25 15.49
C SER A 24 11.61 5.30 15.76
N ASP A 25 11.19 4.48 16.72
CA ASP A 25 9.80 4.45 17.14
C ASP A 25 9.32 5.84 17.59
N THR A 26 10.16 6.55 18.34
CA THR A 26 9.82 7.90 18.80
C THR A 26 9.62 8.86 17.62
N GLU A 27 10.45 8.75 16.60
CA GLU A 27 10.30 9.58 15.41
C GLU A 27 9.01 9.29 14.68
N TRP A 28 8.63 8.00 14.59
CA TRP A 28 7.35 7.63 13.97
C TRP A 28 6.17 8.19 14.76
N GLN A 29 6.25 8.12 16.10
CA GLN A 29 5.18 8.67 16.94
C GLN A 29 5.02 10.17 16.75
N SER A 30 6.12 10.89 16.50
CA SER A 30 6.06 12.32 16.25
C SER A 30 5.49 12.65 14.88
N LYS A 31 5.73 11.79 13.90
CA LYS A 31 5.32 12.05 12.52
C LYS A 31 3.88 11.67 12.24
N LEU A 32 3.42 10.58 12.84
CA LEU A 32 2.12 9.98 12.54
C LEU A 32 1.10 10.34 13.63
N ASN A 33 -0.19 10.40 13.25
CA ASN A 33 -1.22 10.49 14.28
C ASN A 33 -1.39 9.10 14.90
N GLU A 34 -2.19 9.02 15.97
CA GLU A 34 -2.33 7.77 16.74
C GLU A 34 -2.82 6.61 15.88
N GLN A 35 -3.80 6.87 15.01
CA GLN A 35 -4.37 5.80 14.20
C GLN A 35 -3.41 5.34 13.12
N GLU A 36 -2.72 6.26 12.47
CA GLU A 36 -1.70 5.91 11.51
C GLU A 36 -0.59 5.09 12.16
N TYR A 37 -0.15 5.53 13.33
CA TYR A 37 0.89 4.82 14.06
C TYR A 37 0.43 3.41 14.45
N TYR A 38 -0.80 3.29 14.94
CA TYR A 38 -1.35 2.00 15.31
C TYR A 38 -1.33 1.02 14.15
N VAL A 39 -1.76 1.45 12.96
CA VAL A 39 -1.82 0.56 11.81
C VAL A 39 -0.42 0.33 11.22
N LEU A 40 0.31 1.40 10.94
CA LEU A 40 1.58 1.29 10.22
C LEU A 40 2.69 0.66 11.05
N ARG A 41 2.76 0.99 12.35
CA ARG A 41 3.88 0.58 13.18
C ARG A 41 3.55 -0.47 14.23
N LYS A 42 2.27 -0.67 14.53
CA LYS A 42 1.84 -1.65 15.52
C LYS A 42 1.00 -2.76 14.91
N HIS A 43 0.95 -2.84 13.58
CA HIS A 43 0.22 -3.88 12.86
C HIS A 43 -1.27 -3.90 13.18
N GLY A 44 -1.84 -2.71 13.42
CA GLY A 44 -3.25 -2.60 13.70
C GLY A 44 -4.11 -2.74 12.46
N THR A 45 -5.41 -2.88 12.68
CA THR A 45 -6.40 -2.97 11.60
C THR A 45 -7.50 -1.95 11.88
N GLU A 46 -7.83 -1.14 10.89
CA GLU A 46 -8.97 -0.23 11.01
C GLU A 46 -10.27 -1.02 10.94
N ARG A 47 -11.36 -0.42 11.45
CA ARG A 47 -12.67 -1.06 11.37
C ARG A 47 -13.15 -1.10 9.93
N PRO A 48 -13.86 -2.18 9.52
CA PRO A 48 -14.44 -2.21 8.18
C PRO A 48 -15.42 -1.05 7.99
N GLY A 49 -15.39 -0.47 6.79
CA GLY A 49 -16.29 0.64 6.45
C GLY A 49 -15.85 1.98 7.00
N SER A 50 -14.70 2.08 7.65
CA SER A 50 -14.29 3.33 8.31
C SER A 50 -13.55 4.29 7.39
N SER A 51 -13.01 3.84 6.27
CA SER A 51 -12.20 4.70 5.39
C SER A 51 -13.04 5.31 4.28
N ILE A 52 -12.87 6.62 4.07
CA ILE A 52 -13.49 7.28 2.92
C ILE A 52 -12.93 6.75 1.60
N LEU A 53 -11.73 6.13 1.64
CA LEU A 53 -11.11 5.60 0.43
C LEU A 53 -11.84 4.38 -0.12
N ASN A 54 -12.74 3.76 0.66
CA ASN A 54 -13.57 2.69 0.13
C ASN A 54 -14.33 3.13 -1.11
N ASP A 55 -14.80 4.36 -1.13
CA ASP A 55 -15.64 4.88 -2.20
C ASP A 55 -14.88 5.81 -3.16
N GLU A 56 -13.55 5.86 -3.05
CA GLU A 56 -12.75 6.74 -3.91
C GLU A 56 -12.75 6.20 -5.33
N LYS A 57 -13.23 7.01 -6.28
CA LYS A 57 -13.37 6.61 -7.69
C LYS A 57 -12.52 7.46 -8.63
N ARG A 58 -11.92 8.53 -8.13
CA ARG A 58 -11.11 9.40 -9.00
C ARG A 58 -9.82 8.73 -9.42
N GLU A 59 -9.27 9.20 -10.54
CA GLU A 59 -7.96 8.74 -10.99
C GLU A 59 -6.87 9.38 -10.16
N GLY A 60 -5.88 8.59 -9.81
CA GLY A 60 -4.77 9.09 -9.01
C GLY A 60 -3.91 7.96 -8.46
N ILE A 61 -3.09 8.32 -7.49
CA ILE A 61 -2.10 7.43 -6.90
C ILE A 61 -2.37 7.31 -5.39
N TYR A 62 -2.24 6.10 -4.88
CA TYR A 62 -2.33 5.82 -3.45
C TYR A 62 -0.92 5.64 -2.90
N GLN A 63 -0.53 6.53 -1.99
CA GLN A 63 0.80 6.54 -1.39
C GLN A 63 0.75 6.01 0.03
N CYS A 64 1.90 5.49 0.49
CA CYS A 64 2.05 5.13 1.89
C CYS A 64 1.94 6.38 2.76
N ALA A 65 1.04 6.35 3.76
CA ALA A 65 0.88 7.49 4.65
C ALA A 65 2.11 7.75 5.50
N GLY A 66 2.97 6.75 5.66
CA GLY A 66 4.18 6.91 6.45
C GLY A 66 5.34 7.57 5.73
N CYS A 67 5.50 7.29 4.43
CA CYS A 67 6.71 7.73 3.74
C CYS A 67 6.46 8.25 2.32
N ASP A 68 5.21 8.32 1.89
CA ASP A 68 4.80 8.84 0.58
C ASP A 68 5.22 7.97 -0.61
N LEU A 69 5.68 6.75 -0.38
CA LEU A 69 5.99 5.87 -1.49
C LEU A 69 4.70 5.52 -2.24
N PRO A 70 4.64 5.71 -3.57
CA PRO A 70 3.48 5.27 -4.34
C PRO A 70 3.34 3.75 -4.27
N LEU A 71 2.16 3.27 -3.90
CA LEU A 71 1.93 1.83 -3.72
C LEU A 71 0.96 1.28 -4.76
N PHE A 72 -0.10 2.03 -5.09
CA PHE A 72 -1.14 1.58 -6.00
C PHE A 72 -1.57 2.74 -6.90
N SER A 73 -2.06 2.39 -8.09
CA SER A 73 -2.75 3.36 -8.93
C SER A 73 -4.25 3.08 -8.90
N SER A 74 -5.03 4.10 -9.25
CA SER A 74 -6.49 3.96 -9.26
C SER A 74 -6.98 2.88 -10.22
N GLU A 75 -6.19 2.55 -11.25
CA GLU A 75 -6.55 1.50 -12.19
C GLU A 75 -6.60 0.13 -11.53
N MET A 76 -5.89 -0.04 -10.42
CA MET A 76 -5.83 -1.30 -9.70
C MET A 76 -6.94 -1.46 -8.68
N LYS A 77 -7.65 -0.37 -8.37
CA LYS A 77 -8.66 -0.35 -7.32
C LYS A 77 -9.96 -1.01 -7.77
N PHE A 78 -10.58 -1.77 -6.88
CA PHE A 78 -11.90 -2.31 -7.13
C PHE A 78 -12.70 -2.37 -5.82
N ASP A 79 -14.02 -2.45 -5.95
CA ASP A 79 -14.91 -2.55 -4.79
C ASP A 79 -15.06 -4.02 -4.42
N SER A 80 -14.41 -4.44 -3.33
CA SER A 80 -14.46 -5.82 -2.89
C SER A 80 -15.66 -6.13 -2.00
N GLY A 81 -16.34 -5.12 -1.50
CA GLY A 81 -17.45 -5.31 -0.58
C GLY A 81 -17.03 -5.71 0.81
N THR A 82 -15.72 -5.69 1.12
CA THR A 82 -15.24 -6.16 2.42
C THR A 82 -15.19 -5.08 3.49
N GLY A 83 -15.24 -3.81 3.08
CA GLY A 83 -15.15 -2.69 4.02
C GLY A 83 -13.77 -2.07 4.11
N TRP A 84 -12.80 -2.57 3.34
CA TRP A 84 -11.47 -1.99 3.24
C TRP A 84 -11.15 -1.69 1.79
N PRO A 85 -10.39 -0.61 1.51
CA PRO A 85 -9.92 -0.35 0.14
C PRO A 85 -9.18 -1.56 -0.41
N SER A 86 -9.48 -1.94 -1.64
CA SER A 86 -8.95 -3.17 -2.22
C SER A 86 -8.38 -2.91 -3.60
N PHE A 87 -7.31 -3.63 -3.92
CA PHE A 87 -6.58 -3.49 -5.17
C PHE A 87 -6.24 -4.88 -5.69
N PHE A 88 -6.17 -5.05 -7.01
CA PHE A 88 -5.81 -6.35 -7.55
C PHE A 88 -4.34 -6.47 -7.96
N ASP A 89 -3.58 -5.38 -7.85
CA ASP A 89 -2.16 -5.37 -8.17
C ASP A 89 -1.52 -4.21 -7.41
N TYR A 90 -0.21 -4.03 -7.55
CA TYR A 90 0.51 -2.94 -6.91
C TYR A 90 1.62 -2.43 -7.82
N LEU A 91 2.13 -1.24 -7.53
CA LEU A 91 3.17 -0.62 -8.35
C LEU A 91 4.49 -1.38 -8.16
N PRO A 92 5.35 -1.40 -9.19
CA PRO A 92 6.57 -2.23 -9.15
C PRO A 92 7.39 -1.99 -7.91
N LYS A 93 7.74 -3.08 -7.22
CA LYS A 93 8.64 -3.11 -6.05
C LYS A 93 8.15 -2.34 -4.84
N ALA A 94 6.88 -1.92 -4.85
CA ALA A 94 6.36 -1.06 -3.78
C ALA A 94 6.06 -1.81 -2.49
N LEU A 95 5.81 -3.11 -2.55
CA LEU A 95 5.41 -3.90 -1.39
C LEU A 95 6.41 -5.00 -1.09
N ALA A 96 6.52 -5.36 0.19
CA ALA A 96 7.23 -6.53 0.64
C ALA A 96 6.28 -7.39 1.45
N PHE A 97 6.57 -8.68 1.58
CA PHE A 97 5.62 -9.66 2.08
C PHE A 97 6.21 -10.51 3.19
N LYS A 98 5.34 -10.98 4.08
CA LYS A 98 5.70 -12.00 5.06
C LYS A 98 4.45 -12.75 5.46
N THR A 99 4.62 -13.94 6.07
CA THR A 99 3.51 -14.75 6.50
C THR A 99 3.09 -14.35 7.91
N ASP A 100 1.78 -14.17 8.11
CA ASP A 100 1.19 -13.81 9.39
C ASP A 100 0.52 -15.06 9.97
N PHE A 101 0.99 -15.50 11.15
CA PHE A 101 0.53 -16.72 11.81
C PHE A 101 -0.41 -16.45 12.98
N LYS A 102 -0.94 -15.22 13.10
CA LYS A 102 -1.76 -14.85 14.25
C LYS A 102 -3.09 -15.59 14.34
N LEU A 103 -3.62 -15.99 13.16
CA LEU A 103 -4.89 -16.72 13.09
C LEU A 103 -4.63 -18.20 12.80
N VAL A 104 -5.70 -19.00 12.92
CA VAL A 104 -5.61 -20.45 12.66
C VAL A 104 -5.02 -20.73 11.28
N PHE A 105 -5.47 -19.98 10.28
CA PHE A 105 -4.94 -20.10 8.93
C PHE A 105 -3.94 -18.98 8.66
N PRO A 106 -2.72 -19.31 8.23
CA PRO A 106 -1.72 -18.28 7.92
C PRO A 106 -2.22 -17.35 6.82
N ARG A 107 -1.92 -16.08 6.95
CA ARG A 107 -2.23 -15.07 5.95
C ARG A 107 -0.95 -14.44 5.45
N LYS A 108 -0.97 -13.99 4.19
CA LYS A 108 0.16 -13.27 3.63
C LYS A 108 -0.03 -11.79 3.90
N GLU A 109 0.84 -11.23 4.71
CA GLU A 109 0.85 -9.82 5.07
C GLU A 109 1.73 -9.06 4.10
N TYR A 110 1.40 -7.79 3.82
CA TYR A 110 2.31 -6.95 3.07
C TYR A 110 2.51 -5.62 3.78
N HIS A 111 3.67 -5.04 3.50
CA HIS A 111 4.06 -3.76 4.08
C HIS A 111 4.77 -2.93 3.01
N CYS A 112 4.89 -1.64 3.31
CA CYS A 112 5.59 -0.71 2.42
C CYS A 112 7.05 -1.13 2.27
N ALA A 113 7.53 -1.21 1.03
CA ALA A 113 8.91 -1.64 0.80
C ALA A 113 9.92 -0.62 1.31
N ARG A 114 9.53 0.65 1.48
CA ARG A 114 10.48 1.69 1.90
C ARG A 114 10.52 1.86 3.42
N CYS A 115 9.38 2.04 4.07
CA CYS A 115 9.37 2.32 5.51
C CYS A 115 9.00 1.10 6.34
N GLU A 116 8.60 0.00 5.70
CA GLU A 116 8.19 -1.25 6.33
C GLU A 116 6.92 -1.12 7.17
N GLY A 117 6.15 -0.06 6.96
CA GLY A 117 4.86 0.10 7.63
C GLY A 117 3.87 -0.95 7.16
N HIS A 118 3.10 -1.49 8.11
CA HIS A 118 2.09 -2.50 7.82
C HIS A 118 0.93 -1.88 7.05
N HIS A 119 0.51 -2.53 5.98
CA HIS A 119 -0.60 -2.06 5.17
C HIS A 119 -1.79 -2.99 5.16
N GLY A 120 -1.59 -4.29 5.09
CA GLY A 120 -2.70 -5.21 5.02
C GLY A 120 -2.28 -6.61 4.65
N HIS A 121 -3.22 -7.34 4.04
CA HIS A 121 -3.01 -8.74 3.67
C HIS A 121 -3.47 -8.96 2.23
N VAL A 122 -2.92 -9.99 1.58
CA VAL A 122 -3.33 -10.35 0.24
C VAL A 122 -4.01 -11.72 0.25
N PHE A 123 -5.09 -11.82 -0.52
CA PHE A 123 -5.94 -13.01 -0.63
C PHE A 123 -6.06 -13.42 -2.08
N LYS A 124 -6.48 -14.68 -2.32
CA LYS A 124 -6.57 -15.23 -3.66
C LYS A 124 -7.99 -15.18 -4.23
N ASP A 125 -8.78 -14.24 -3.78
CA ASP A 125 -10.18 -14.09 -4.19
C ASP A 125 -10.44 -12.76 -4.87
N GLY A 126 -9.47 -12.28 -5.64
CA GLY A 126 -9.59 -11.02 -6.37
C GLY A 126 -10.01 -11.22 -7.81
N PRO A 127 -10.20 -10.10 -8.53
CA PRO A 127 -10.60 -10.14 -9.93
C PRO A 127 -9.41 -10.38 -10.86
N GLU A 128 -9.73 -10.67 -12.11
CA GLU A 128 -8.70 -10.68 -13.13
C GLU A 128 -8.14 -9.29 -13.29
N PRO A 129 -6.85 -9.15 -13.72
CA PRO A 129 -6.01 -10.19 -14.30
C PRO A 129 -5.23 -11.01 -13.28
N THR A 130 -5.09 -10.57 -12.04
CA THR A 130 -4.21 -11.27 -11.10
C THR A 130 -4.91 -12.35 -10.28
N GLY A 131 -6.21 -12.22 -10.07
CA GLY A 131 -6.92 -13.08 -9.14
C GLY A 131 -6.62 -12.78 -7.69
N LEU A 132 -5.91 -11.69 -7.41
CA LEU A 132 -5.50 -11.35 -6.05
C LEU A 132 -6.27 -10.14 -5.52
N ARG A 133 -6.46 -10.12 -4.21
CA ARG A 133 -7.09 -8.99 -3.53
C ARG A 133 -6.13 -8.50 -2.46
N TYR A 134 -5.58 -7.30 -2.69
CA TYR A 134 -4.74 -6.61 -1.70
C TYR A 134 -5.67 -5.76 -0.85
N CYS A 135 -5.92 -6.23 0.36
CA CYS A 135 -6.85 -5.58 1.28
C CYS A 135 -6.03 -4.63 2.15
N ASN A 136 -6.22 -3.33 1.95
CA ASN A 136 -5.35 -2.32 2.56
C ASN A 136 -6.13 -1.50 3.58
N ASN A 137 -5.49 -1.22 4.71
CA ASN A 137 -6.06 -0.28 5.68
C ASN A 137 -6.03 1.11 5.06
N GLY A 138 -7.19 1.77 4.99
CA GLY A 138 -7.27 3.08 4.36
C GLY A 138 -6.50 4.16 5.09
N ILE A 139 -6.43 4.05 6.43
CA ILE A 139 -5.67 5.03 7.22
C ILE A 139 -4.17 4.99 6.90
N ALA A 140 -3.70 3.89 6.34
CA ALA A 140 -2.29 3.74 5.98
C ALA A 140 -1.98 4.33 4.59
N LEU A 141 -2.99 4.84 3.90
CA LEU A 141 -2.84 5.38 2.54
C LEU A 141 -3.19 6.86 2.48
N LYS A 142 -2.54 7.55 1.54
CA LYS A 142 -2.94 8.89 1.11
C LYS A 142 -3.29 8.83 -0.36
N PHE A 143 -4.46 9.33 -0.73
CA PHE A 143 -4.85 9.38 -2.13
C PHE A 143 -4.48 10.73 -2.72
N ILE A 144 -3.76 10.72 -3.84
CA ILE A 144 -3.35 11.93 -4.55
C ILE A 144 -4.05 11.91 -5.91
N PRO A 145 -5.08 12.73 -6.11
CA PRO A 145 -5.78 12.75 -7.39
C PRO A 145 -4.89 13.36 -8.49
N ASN A 146 -5.12 12.90 -9.70
CA ASN A 146 -4.44 13.46 -10.87
C ASN A 146 -4.83 14.91 -11.09
#